data_f8da56b1e81f60b9be94b6c7b371ca5e
#
_entry.id   f8da56b1e81f60b9be94b6c7b371ca5e
#
_cell.length_a   1.000
_cell.length_b   1.000
_cell.length_c   1.000
_cell.angle_alpha   90.00
_cell.angle_beta   90.00
_cell.angle_gamma   90.00
#
_symmetry.space_group_name_H-M   'P 1'
#
loop_
_entity.id
_entity.type
_entity.pdbx_description
1 polymer ?
#
loop_
_entity_poly.entity_id
_entity_poly.type
_entity_poly.pdbx_seq_one_letter_code
_entity_poly.pdbx_strand_id
1 'polypeptide(L)'
;MSNQERIEQLEAYKIKERFILDDWEDRELVPSSSSTVARMHKEVERLTEFLISHLAAKTTNLQTQVQLYFNGWDNEYFSQDETEYIVEIEYEAMRIAGINIDKLVI
;
A
#
# COMPACT_ATOMS: atom_id res chain seq x y z
N MET A 1 8.31 -14.25 12.04
CA MET A 1 9.12 -13.34 11.22
C MET A 1 9.52 -12.13 12.08
N SER A 2 10.78 -11.76 12.06
CA SER A 2 11.27 -10.60 12.81
C SER A 2 10.90 -9.28 12.12
N ASN A 3 10.96 -8.18 12.87
CA ASN A 3 10.75 -6.86 12.29
C ASN A 3 11.78 -6.55 11.20
N GLN A 4 13.04 -6.99 11.41
CA GLN A 4 14.09 -6.78 10.40
C GLN A 4 13.77 -7.50 9.10
N GLU A 5 13.31 -8.73 9.16
CA GLU A 5 12.90 -9.48 7.96
C GLU A 5 11.71 -8.82 7.26
N ARG A 6 10.74 -8.33 8.02
CA ARG A 6 9.60 -7.58 7.47
C ARG A 6 10.03 -6.31 6.77
N ILE A 7 10.96 -5.56 7.40
CA ILE A 7 11.51 -4.33 6.81
C ILE A 7 12.22 -4.64 5.49
N GLU A 8 13.03 -5.67 5.46
CA GLU A 8 13.74 -6.08 4.23
C GLU A 8 12.76 -6.45 3.11
N GLN A 9 11.70 -7.19 3.43
CA GLN A 9 10.66 -7.53 2.46
C GLN A 9 9.90 -6.30 1.99
N LEU A 10 9.62 -5.35 2.87
CA LEU A 10 8.95 -4.11 2.51
C LEU A 10 9.82 -3.21 1.65
N GLU A 11 11.14 -3.16 1.90
CA GLU A 11 12.07 -2.43 1.04
C GLU A 11 12.07 -3.00 -0.38
N ALA A 12 12.08 -4.31 -0.52
CA ALA A 12 12.00 -4.97 -1.82
C ALA A 12 10.63 -4.71 -2.47
N TYR A 13 9.56 -4.73 -1.69
CA TYR A 13 8.21 -4.46 -2.16
C TYR A 13 8.05 -3.02 -2.67
N LYS A 14 8.66 -2.06 -1.99
CA LYS A 14 8.58 -0.63 -2.34
C LYS A 14 9.11 -0.34 -3.74
N ILE A 15 10.17 -1.03 -4.17
CA ILE A 15 10.80 -0.81 -5.47
C ILE A 15 10.26 -1.73 -6.57
N LYS A 16 9.29 -2.58 -6.26
CA LYS A 16 8.70 -3.50 -7.23
C LYS A 16 7.94 -2.70 -8.31
N GLU A 17 8.12 -3.09 -9.55
CA GLU A 17 7.40 -2.49 -10.68
C GLU A 17 5.90 -2.81 -10.59
N ARG A 18 5.06 -1.79 -10.77
CA ARG A 18 3.60 -1.90 -10.71
C ARG A 18 2.94 -0.97 -11.70
N PHE A 19 1.62 -1.18 -11.91
CA PHE A 19 0.80 -0.32 -12.77
C PHE A 19 1.31 -0.26 -14.21
N ILE A 20 1.96 -1.33 -14.66
CA ILE A 20 2.36 -1.49 -16.06
C ILE A 20 1.15 -1.96 -16.88
N LEU A 21 1.23 -1.89 -18.19
CA LEU A 21 0.11 -2.19 -19.08
C LEU A 21 -0.50 -3.59 -18.81
N ASP A 22 0.35 -4.60 -18.63
CA ASP A 22 -0.13 -5.97 -18.36
C ASP A 22 -0.96 -6.06 -17.08
N ASP A 23 -0.60 -5.29 -16.05
CA ASP A 23 -1.34 -5.24 -14.78
C ASP A 23 -2.76 -4.69 -14.99
N TRP A 24 -2.89 -3.63 -15.81
CA TRP A 24 -4.19 -3.05 -16.13
C TRP A 24 -5.05 -4.03 -16.94
N GLU A 25 -4.45 -4.71 -17.91
CA GLU A 25 -5.13 -5.71 -18.73
C GLU A 25 -5.64 -6.88 -17.89
N ASP A 26 -4.83 -7.36 -16.95
CA ASP A 26 -5.20 -8.45 -16.04
C ASP A 26 -6.42 -8.09 -15.18
N ARG A 27 -6.58 -6.80 -14.86
CA ARG A 27 -7.73 -6.30 -14.12
C ARG A 27 -8.91 -5.89 -15.02
N GLU A 28 -8.78 -6.04 -16.33
CA GLU A 28 -9.79 -5.63 -17.31
C GLU A 28 -10.11 -4.12 -17.23
N LEU A 29 -9.10 -3.31 -16.90
CA LEU A 29 -9.22 -1.86 -16.79
C LEU A 29 -8.42 -1.16 -17.89
N VAL A 30 -8.92 0.02 -18.30
CA VAL A 30 -8.17 0.91 -19.16
C VAL A 30 -7.09 1.62 -18.32
N PRO A 31 -5.83 1.64 -18.78
CA PRO A 31 -4.77 2.32 -18.04
C PRO A 31 -5.09 3.80 -17.77
N SER A 32 -4.82 4.24 -16.54
CA SER A 32 -4.92 5.65 -16.16
C SER A 32 -3.82 6.47 -16.82
N SER A 33 -3.95 7.80 -16.79
CA SER A 33 -2.92 8.70 -17.31
C SER A 33 -1.59 8.50 -16.57
N SER A 34 -0.48 8.85 -17.21
CA SER A 34 0.85 8.72 -16.60
C SER A 34 0.99 9.55 -15.32
N SER A 35 0.34 10.71 -15.25
CA SER A 35 0.37 11.54 -14.03
C SER A 35 -0.40 10.88 -12.89
N THR A 36 -1.54 10.25 -13.17
CA THR A 36 -2.32 9.50 -12.19
C THR A 36 -1.54 8.27 -11.71
N VAL A 37 -0.94 7.52 -12.63
CA VAL A 37 -0.11 6.35 -12.29
C VAL A 37 1.05 6.75 -11.38
N ALA A 38 1.70 7.89 -11.64
CA ALA A 38 2.77 8.39 -10.78
C ALA A 38 2.26 8.66 -9.35
N ARG A 39 1.05 9.19 -9.20
CA ARG A 39 0.43 9.41 -7.88
C ARG A 39 0.04 8.10 -7.19
N MET A 40 -0.42 7.10 -7.96
CA MET A 40 -0.69 5.75 -7.43
C MET A 40 0.58 5.12 -6.87
N HIS A 41 1.69 5.22 -7.60
CA HIS A 41 3.00 4.75 -7.12
C HIS A 41 3.42 5.46 -5.82
N LYS A 42 3.25 6.77 -5.75
CA LYS A 42 3.60 7.55 -4.55
C LYS A 42 2.78 7.14 -3.34
N GLU A 43 1.50 6.81 -3.53
CA GLU A 43 0.66 6.35 -2.43
C GLU A 43 1.15 5.00 -1.90
N VAL A 44 1.46 4.05 -2.77
CA VAL A 44 1.99 2.74 -2.37
C VAL A 44 3.32 2.90 -1.63
N GLU A 45 4.21 3.75 -2.14
CA GLU A 45 5.49 4.05 -1.49
C GLU A 45 5.27 4.69 -0.11
N ARG A 46 4.34 5.63 0.00
CA ARG A 46 4.04 6.34 1.24
C ARG A 46 3.57 5.38 2.33
N LEU A 47 2.63 4.48 2.01
CA LEU A 47 2.18 3.47 2.96
C LEU A 47 3.32 2.53 3.35
N THR A 48 4.09 2.08 2.38
CA THR A 48 5.20 1.14 2.63
C THR A 48 6.24 1.76 3.55
N GLU A 49 6.60 3.02 3.32
CA GLU A 49 7.52 3.77 4.20
C GLU A 49 6.94 3.97 5.60
N PHE A 50 5.64 4.24 5.69
CA PHE A 50 4.94 4.33 6.97
C PHE A 50 5.08 3.03 7.77
N LEU A 51 4.87 1.88 7.12
CA LEU A 51 5.01 0.57 7.76
C LEU A 51 6.46 0.31 8.19
N ILE A 52 7.42 0.60 7.33
CA ILE A 52 8.85 0.42 7.64
C ILE A 52 9.24 1.26 8.86
N SER A 53 8.83 2.53 8.90
CA SER A 53 9.13 3.43 10.01
C SER A 53 8.58 2.93 11.34
N HIS A 54 7.34 2.44 11.34
CA HIS A 54 6.73 1.90 12.54
C HIS A 54 7.36 0.59 13.00
N LEU A 55 7.74 -0.29 12.07
CA LEU A 55 8.45 -1.51 12.42
C LEU A 55 9.83 -1.21 13.00
N ALA A 56 10.55 -0.24 12.44
CA ALA A 56 11.85 0.19 12.94
C ALA A 56 11.74 0.81 14.34
N ALA A 57 10.67 1.54 14.59
CA ALA A 57 10.38 2.14 15.91
C ALA A 57 9.80 1.14 16.91
N LYS A 58 9.55 -0.10 16.51
CA LYS A 58 8.94 -1.17 17.33
C LYS A 58 7.59 -0.76 17.92
N THR A 59 6.77 -0.09 17.11
CA THR A 59 5.42 0.34 17.48
C THR A 59 4.57 -0.86 17.91
N THR A 60 3.97 -0.79 19.10
CA THR A 60 3.18 -1.90 19.64
C THR A 60 1.73 -1.92 19.19
N ASN A 61 1.21 -0.78 18.72
CA ASN A 61 -0.18 -0.64 18.27
C ASN A 61 -0.26 -0.39 16.76
N LEU A 62 0.55 -1.11 15.97
CA LEU A 62 0.63 -0.89 14.52
C LEU A 62 -0.72 -1.06 13.82
N GLN A 63 -1.51 -2.05 14.23
CA GLN A 63 -2.86 -2.28 13.69
C GLN A 63 -3.72 -1.00 13.80
N THR A 64 -3.70 -0.36 14.96
CA THR A 64 -4.43 0.89 15.20
C THR A 64 -3.86 2.03 14.36
N GLN A 65 -2.55 2.14 14.27
CA GLN A 65 -1.90 3.19 13.48
C GLN A 65 -2.24 3.08 12.00
N VAL A 66 -2.30 1.85 11.47
CA VAL A 66 -2.70 1.61 10.08
C VAL A 66 -4.15 2.02 9.86
N GLN A 67 -5.05 1.69 10.79
CA GLN A 67 -6.46 2.11 10.69
C GLN A 67 -6.57 3.64 10.66
N LEU A 68 -5.80 4.33 11.51
CA LEU A 68 -5.79 5.80 11.55
C LEU A 68 -5.22 6.39 10.25
N TYR A 69 -4.22 5.74 9.66
CA TYR A 69 -3.68 6.13 8.35
C TYR A 69 -4.77 6.16 7.29
N PHE A 70 -5.57 5.10 7.19
CA PHE A 70 -6.64 5.02 6.20
C PHE A 70 -7.82 5.94 6.54
N ASN A 71 -8.12 6.16 7.81
CA ASN A 71 -9.16 7.11 8.22
C ASN A 71 -8.83 8.54 7.75
N GLY A 72 -7.55 8.89 7.70
CA GLY A 72 -7.09 10.20 7.23
C GLY A 72 -6.67 10.24 5.77
N TRP A 73 -6.79 9.13 5.05
CA TRP A 73 -6.35 9.07 3.66
C TRP A 73 -7.30 9.84 2.75
N ASP A 74 -6.75 10.85 2.07
CA ASP A 74 -7.46 11.60 1.04
C ASP A 74 -7.29 10.88 -0.29
N ASN A 75 -8.35 10.20 -0.74
CA ASN A 75 -8.38 9.47 -2.00
C ASN A 75 -9.27 10.11 -3.07
N GLU A 76 -9.70 11.34 -2.86
CA GLU A 76 -10.60 12.06 -3.79
C GLU A 76 -9.99 12.21 -5.18
N TYR A 77 -8.67 12.25 -5.27
CA TYR A 77 -7.95 12.35 -6.53
C TYR A 77 -8.15 11.13 -7.44
N PHE A 78 -8.38 9.96 -6.85
CA PHE A 78 -8.48 8.70 -7.57
C PHE A 78 -9.94 8.32 -7.83
N SER A 79 -10.19 7.64 -8.97
CA SER A 79 -11.48 7.01 -9.22
C SER A 79 -11.68 5.85 -8.26
N GLN A 80 -12.91 5.31 -8.21
CA GLN A 80 -13.20 4.13 -7.41
C GLN A 80 -12.33 2.94 -7.83
N ASP A 81 -12.21 2.69 -9.14
CA ASP A 81 -11.40 1.59 -9.66
C ASP A 81 -9.92 1.76 -9.30
N GLU A 82 -9.39 2.97 -9.40
CA GLU A 82 -8.02 3.28 -9.01
C GLU A 82 -7.79 3.10 -7.53
N THR A 83 -8.72 3.56 -6.70
CA THR A 83 -8.67 3.39 -5.24
C THR A 83 -8.65 1.92 -4.85
N GLU A 84 -9.54 1.12 -5.42
CA GLU A 84 -9.60 -0.33 -5.16
C GLU A 84 -8.30 -1.02 -5.58
N TYR A 85 -7.74 -0.63 -6.71
CA TYR A 85 -6.47 -1.18 -7.20
C TYR A 85 -5.33 -0.87 -6.25
N ILE A 86 -5.20 0.40 -5.82
CA ILE A 86 -4.19 0.81 -4.84
C ILE A 86 -4.32 0.00 -3.55
N VAL A 87 -5.53 -0.11 -3.01
CA VAL A 87 -5.77 -0.81 -1.74
C VAL A 87 -5.41 -2.29 -1.84
N GLU A 88 -5.73 -2.96 -2.94
CA GLU A 88 -5.35 -4.37 -3.13
C GLU A 88 -3.83 -4.57 -3.10
N ILE A 89 -3.09 -3.66 -3.73
CA ILE A 89 -1.62 -3.71 -3.69
C ILE A 89 -1.13 -3.45 -2.27
N GLU A 90 -1.72 -2.47 -1.59
CA GLU A 90 -1.34 -2.12 -0.21
C GLU A 90 -1.65 -3.23 0.78
N TYR A 91 -2.66 -4.07 0.52
CA TYR A 91 -2.93 -5.24 1.34
C TYR A 91 -1.72 -6.18 1.43
N GLU A 92 -1.00 -6.37 0.34
CA GLU A 92 0.21 -7.21 0.36
C GLU A 92 1.28 -6.61 1.27
N ALA A 93 1.51 -5.30 1.20
CA ALA A 93 2.44 -4.61 2.09
C ALA A 93 2.02 -4.76 3.56
N MET A 94 0.73 -4.59 3.84
CA MET A 94 0.20 -4.74 5.19
C MET A 94 0.34 -6.16 5.72
N ARG A 95 0.13 -7.18 4.87
CA ARG A 95 0.37 -8.57 5.26
C ARG A 95 1.83 -8.80 5.62
N ILE A 96 2.76 -8.28 4.83
CA ILE A 96 4.20 -8.37 5.12
C ILE A 96 4.48 -7.75 6.49
N ALA A 97 3.85 -6.63 6.82
CA ALA A 97 4.02 -5.95 8.10
C ALA A 97 3.33 -6.67 9.28
N GLY A 98 2.56 -7.71 9.02
CA GLY A 98 1.84 -8.46 10.06
C GLY A 98 0.50 -7.86 10.44
N ILE A 99 -0.08 -7.01 9.60
CA ILE A 99 -1.40 -6.42 9.82
C ILE A 99 -2.50 -7.42 9.47
N ASN A 100 -3.52 -7.49 10.31
CA ASN A 100 -4.72 -8.25 10.01
C ASN A 100 -5.67 -7.37 9.17
N ILE A 101 -5.68 -7.56 7.86
CA ILE A 101 -6.48 -6.76 6.94
C ILE A 101 -7.98 -6.98 7.12
N ASP A 102 -8.40 -8.13 7.64
CA ASP A 102 -9.81 -8.42 7.87
C ASP A 102 -10.43 -7.52 8.96
N LYS A 103 -9.60 -6.93 9.81
CA LYS A 103 -10.02 -6.01 10.87
C LYS A 103 -10.00 -4.55 10.44
N LEU A 104 -9.54 -4.26 9.23
CA LEU A 104 -9.47 -2.88 8.72
C LEU A 104 -10.79 -2.47 8.08
N VAL A 105 -11.14 -1.20 8.27
CA VAL A 105 -12.28 -0.55 7.60
C VAL A 105 -11.69 0.52 6.68
N ILE A 106 -11.73 0.26 5.39
CA ILE A 106 -11.18 1.17 4.37
C ILE A 106 -12.28 1.61 3.40
#